data_bbdcc7e7d3e7f2cc267d9bce95ca533f
#
_entry.id   bbdcc7e7d3e7f2cc267d9bce95ca533f
#
_cell.length_a   1.000
_cell.length_b   1.000
_cell.length_c   1.000
_cell.angle_alpha   90.00
_cell.angle_beta   90.00
_cell.angle_gamma   90.00
#
_symmetry.space_group_name_H-M   'P 1'
#
loop_
_entity.id
_entity.type
_entity.pdbx_description
1 polymer ?
#
loop_
_entity_poly.entity_id
_entity_poly.type
_entity_poly.pdbx_seq_one_letter_code
_entity_poly.pdbx_strand_id
1 'polypeptide(L)'
;ARYEMWLKKEDLAGLPETAVEAAAAEAAQKGREGEYLITLYFPSYSPFMKYSSRRDLREKLYKMYNTQCTSGEFSNIEVIKQIANTRLAIANLMGFKTFADYQLDNTMAKDVKHVYAMLDQLKKAYSPVERADMKRLEKFASKLEGKPMKIMPWDYSYYSNKEKDANYSIDDELLRPYFELNNVIDGVFGLATKLYGLQFTENYDAQVFNPDVR
;
A
#
# COMPACT_ATOMS: atom_id res chain seq x y z
N ALA A 1 -7.23 18.67 2.84
CA ALA A 1 -6.95 18.41 4.25
C ALA A 1 -6.00 17.23 4.34
N ARG A 2 -4.88 17.38 5.03
CA ARG A 2 -4.00 16.26 5.34
C ARG A 2 -4.72 15.42 6.40
N TYR A 3 -4.99 14.17 6.09
CA TYR A 3 -5.55 13.23 7.05
C TYR A 3 -4.46 12.86 8.05
N GLU A 4 -4.66 13.27 9.30
CA GLU A 4 -3.73 13.10 10.41
C GLU A 4 -4.45 12.40 11.55
N MET A 5 -3.85 11.35 12.08
CA MET A 5 -4.35 10.65 13.26
C MET A 5 -3.35 10.86 14.40
N TRP A 6 -3.72 11.71 15.33
CA TRP A 6 -2.95 12.03 16.53
C TRP A 6 -3.22 11.00 17.62
N LEU A 7 -2.17 10.44 18.19
CA LEU A 7 -2.21 9.35 19.14
C LEU A 7 -1.38 9.69 20.38
N LYS A 8 -1.72 9.00 21.48
CA LYS A 8 -0.95 9.00 22.71
C LYS A 8 -0.15 7.68 22.84
N LYS A 9 0.73 7.60 23.83
CA LYS A 9 1.58 6.43 24.06
C LYS A 9 0.78 5.13 24.25
N GLU A 10 -0.38 5.20 24.92
CA GLU A 10 -1.28 4.06 25.14
C GLU A 10 -1.91 3.48 23.86
N ASP A 11 -1.92 4.26 22.78
CA ASP A 11 -2.50 3.86 21.49
C ASP A 11 -1.53 3.09 20.58
N LEU A 12 -0.25 3.00 20.96
CA LEU A 12 0.82 2.46 20.13
C LEU A 12 1.07 0.96 20.32
N ALA A 13 0.20 0.29 21.09
CA ALA A 13 0.38 -1.12 21.41
C ALA A 13 0.54 -1.98 20.14
N GLY A 14 1.61 -2.78 20.13
CA GLY A 14 1.97 -3.70 19.05
C GLY A 14 2.83 -3.11 17.93
N LEU A 15 3.04 -1.79 17.91
CA LEU A 15 3.92 -1.16 16.90
C LEU A 15 5.39 -1.46 17.20
N PRO A 16 6.22 -1.72 16.17
CA PRO A 16 7.67 -1.80 16.34
C PRO A 16 8.26 -0.43 16.72
N GLU A 17 9.39 -0.46 17.42
CA GLU A 17 10.06 0.74 17.93
C GLU A 17 10.34 1.77 16.82
N THR A 18 10.82 1.31 15.68
CA THR A 18 11.09 2.15 14.51
C THR A 18 9.86 2.92 14.01
N ALA A 19 8.67 2.32 14.05
CA ALA A 19 7.42 2.99 13.68
C ALA A 19 6.97 3.99 14.75
N VAL A 20 7.23 3.69 16.02
CA VAL A 20 6.96 4.60 17.15
C VAL A 20 7.85 5.84 17.09
N GLU A 21 9.15 5.66 16.84
CA GLU A 21 10.11 6.75 16.69
C GLU A 21 9.76 7.65 15.48
N ALA A 22 9.42 7.04 14.35
CA ALA A 22 8.99 7.80 13.17
C ALA A 22 7.73 8.63 13.44
N ALA A 23 6.74 8.05 14.14
CA ALA A 23 5.51 8.76 14.50
C ALA A 23 5.76 9.91 15.50
N ALA A 24 6.71 9.74 16.44
CA ALA A 24 7.14 10.78 17.37
C ALA A 24 7.87 11.92 16.64
N ALA A 25 8.79 11.59 15.71
CA ALA A 25 9.52 12.56 14.91
C ALA A 25 8.57 13.41 14.04
N GLU A 26 7.59 12.79 13.39
CA GLU A 26 6.55 13.48 12.63
C GLU A 26 5.73 14.44 13.51
N ALA A 27 5.40 14.03 14.73
CA ALA A 27 4.67 14.89 15.70
C ALA A 27 5.52 16.06 16.16
N ALA A 28 6.80 15.85 16.48
CA ALA A 28 7.73 16.87 16.88
C ALA A 28 7.96 17.93 15.78
N GLN A 29 8.08 17.53 14.50
CA GLN A 29 8.17 18.46 13.36
C GLN A 29 6.94 19.39 13.25
N LYS A 30 5.80 19.00 13.83
CA LYS A 30 4.58 19.81 13.90
C LYS A 30 4.40 20.53 15.22
N GLY A 31 5.44 20.56 16.07
CA GLY A 31 5.43 21.27 17.35
C GLY A 31 4.60 20.59 18.44
N ARG A 32 4.33 19.25 18.31
CA ARG A 32 3.55 18.49 19.30
C ARG A 32 4.40 17.37 19.90
N GLU A 33 5.46 17.75 20.61
CA GLU A 33 6.31 16.81 21.33
C GLU A 33 5.53 16.01 22.38
N GLY A 34 5.84 14.72 22.50
CA GLY A 34 5.15 13.79 23.40
C GLY A 34 3.86 13.16 22.86
N GLU A 35 3.41 13.59 21.66
CA GLU A 35 2.36 12.93 20.90
C GLU A 35 2.96 12.12 19.74
N TYR A 36 2.11 11.39 19.03
CA TYR A 36 2.49 10.53 17.91
C TYR A 36 1.57 10.79 16.73
N LEU A 37 2.15 11.02 15.56
CA LEU A 37 1.39 11.30 14.35
C LEU A 37 1.45 10.12 13.40
N ILE A 38 0.29 9.56 13.07
CA ILE A 38 0.13 8.60 11.99
C ILE A 38 -0.53 9.30 10.80
N THR A 39 0.09 9.17 9.64
CA THR A 39 -0.36 9.76 8.38
C THR A 39 -0.80 8.68 7.40
N LEU A 40 -1.35 9.09 6.25
CA LEU A 40 -1.75 8.17 5.17
C LEU A 40 -0.59 7.87 4.20
N TYR A 41 0.61 8.38 4.44
CA TYR A 41 1.78 7.99 3.67
C TYR A 41 2.18 6.54 3.97
N PHE A 42 2.59 5.82 2.94
CA PHE A 42 2.87 4.38 3.04
C PHE A 42 3.79 4.00 4.21
N PRO A 43 4.91 4.71 4.48
CA PRO A 43 5.80 4.37 5.61
C PRO A 43 5.16 4.50 7.00
N SER A 44 4.11 5.32 7.14
CA SER A 44 3.34 5.49 8.38
C SER A 44 2.12 4.57 8.43
N TYR A 45 1.36 4.50 7.33
CA TYR A 45 0.14 3.71 7.21
C TYR A 45 0.40 2.20 7.31
N SER A 46 1.35 1.69 6.52
CA SER A 46 1.58 0.25 6.39
C SER A 46 2.01 -0.43 7.70
N PRO A 47 3.00 0.08 8.45
CA PRO A 47 3.35 -0.50 9.75
C PRO A 47 2.19 -0.44 10.76
N PHE A 48 1.41 0.65 10.76
CA PHE A 48 0.26 0.76 11.65
C PHE A 48 -0.78 -0.34 11.37
N MET A 49 -1.15 -0.54 10.10
CA MET A 49 -2.11 -1.57 9.70
C MET A 49 -1.60 -2.99 9.95
N LYS A 50 -0.28 -3.19 9.88
CA LYS A 50 0.36 -4.50 10.03
C LYS A 50 0.54 -4.90 11.50
N TYR A 51 0.88 -3.94 12.37
CA TYR A 51 1.36 -4.25 13.72
C TYR A 51 0.47 -3.75 14.84
N SER A 52 -0.29 -2.64 14.66
CA SER A 52 -1.09 -2.09 15.75
C SER A 52 -2.15 -3.09 16.24
N SER A 53 -2.17 -3.35 17.56
CA SER A 53 -3.19 -4.18 18.20
C SER A 53 -4.55 -3.46 18.34
N ARG A 54 -4.60 -2.12 18.18
CA ARG A 54 -5.80 -1.29 18.28
C ARG A 54 -6.66 -1.42 17.01
N ARG A 55 -7.55 -2.41 17.02
CA ARG A 55 -8.46 -2.69 15.90
C ARG A 55 -9.33 -1.49 15.51
N ASP A 56 -9.83 -0.76 16.48
CA ASP A 56 -10.62 0.46 16.31
C ASP A 56 -9.85 1.55 15.56
N LEU A 57 -8.57 1.72 15.87
CA LEU A 57 -7.70 2.69 15.20
C LEU A 57 -7.29 2.21 13.80
N ARG A 58 -7.09 0.90 13.59
CA ARG A 58 -6.89 0.35 12.24
C ARG A 58 -8.11 0.59 11.36
N GLU A 59 -9.33 0.35 11.87
CA GLU A 59 -10.57 0.65 11.15
C GLU A 59 -10.67 2.13 10.79
N LYS A 60 -10.41 3.02 11.74
CA LYS A 60 -10.42 4.48 11.52
C LYS A 60 -9.42 4.87 10.43
N LEU A 61 -8.18 4.42 10.53
CA LEU A 61 -7.12 4.74 9.58
C LEU A 61 -7.43 4.17 8.18
N TYR A 62 -7.93 2.94 8.10
CA TYR A 62 -8.38 2.32 6.84
C TYR A 62 -9.47 3.14 6.16
N LYS A 63 -10.50 3.55 6.92
CA LYS A 63 -11.57 4.40 6.39
C LYS A 63 -11.04 5.74 5.90
N MET A 64 -10.18 6.40 6.68
CA MET A 64 -9.53 7.65 6.28
C MET A 64 -8.77 7.47 4.96
N TYR A 65 -8.01 6.39 4.81
CA TYR A 65 -7.24 6.11 3.59
C TYR A 65 -8.15 5.90 2.37
N ASN A 66 -9.22 5.13 2.49
CA ASN A 66 -10.09 4.76 1.37
C ASN A 66 -11.16 5.82 1.02
N THR A 67 -11.31 6.87 1.85
CA THR A 67 -12.26 7.97 1.59
C THR A 67 -11.57 9.29 1.30
N GLN A 68 -10.28 9.26 0.93
CA GLN A 68 -9.56 10.47 0.58
C GLN A 68 -10.24 11.21 -0.58
N CYS A 69 -10.35 12.52 -0.45
CA CYS A 69 -10.90 13.41 -1.47
C CYS A 69 -12.31 13.01 -1.97
N THR A 70 -13.11 12.36 -1.13
CA THR A 70 -14.51 12.02 -1.45
C THR A 70 -15.51 13.02 -0.87
N SER A 71 -15.07 13.94 0.00
CA SER A 71 -15.92 14.94 0.66
C SER A 71 -15.16 16.22 1.00
N GLY A 72 -15.89 17.28 1.33
CA GLY A 72 -15.33 18.58 1.72
C GLY A 72 -14.79 19.39 0.53
N GLU A 73 -14.02 20.42 0.82
CA GLU A 73 -13.46 21.38 -0.16
C GLU A 73 -12.60 20.70 -1.24
N PHE A 74 -11.87 19.64 -0.87
CA PHE A 74 -10.98 18.90 -1.81
C PHE A 74 -11.65 17.66 -2.39
N SER A 75 -13.00 17.62 -2.45
CA SER A 75 -13.70 16.49 -3.07
C SER A 75 -13.44 16.42 -4.57
N ASN A 76 -13.00 15.25 -5.04
CA ASN A 76 -12.75 14.98 -6.45
C ASN A 76 -13.93 14.28 -7.15
N ILE A 77 -15.07 14.11 -6.50
CA ILE A 77 -16.20 13.36 -7.05
C ILE A 77 -16.69 13.95 -8.38
N GLU A 78 -16.89 15.27 -8.43
CA GLU A 78 -17.33 15.94 -9.66
C GLU A 78 -16.24 15.91 -10.75
N VAL A 79 -14.96 16.03 -10.36
CA VAL A 79 -13.83 15.93 -11.30
C VAL A 79 -13.76 14.52 -11.91
N ILE A 80 -13.99 13.47 -11.12
CA ILE A 80 -14.03 12.09 -11.62
C ILE A 80 -15.17 11.89 -12.63
N LYS A 81 -16.35 12.46 -12.37
CA LYS A 81 -17.47 12.42 -13.31
C LYS A 81 -17.13 13.14 -14.62
N GLN A 82 -16.51 14.32 -14.53
CA GLN A 82 -16.09 15.07 -15.72
C GLN A 82 -15.04 14.29 -16.52
N ILE A 83 -14.06 13.67 -15.88
CA ILE A 83 -13.06 12.82 -16.53
C ILE A 83 -13.74 11.67 -17.27
N ALA A 84 -14.68 10.97 -16.62
CA ALA A 84 -15.38 9.83 -17.23
C ALA A 84 -16.18 10.26 -18.46
N ASN A 85 -16.92 11.36 -18.36
CA ASN A 85 -17.72 11.90 -19.48
C ASN A 85 -16.84 12.41 -20.62
N THR A 86 -15.73 13.08 -20.32
CA THR A 86 -14.79 13.57 -21.34
C THR A 86 -14.11 12.41 -22.06
N ARG A 87 -13.72 11.37 -21.35
CA ARG A 87 -13.17 10.14 -21.94
C ARG A 87 -14.16 9.47 -22.88
N LEU A 88 -15.45 9.42 -22.50
CA LEU A 88 -16.50 8.89 -23.39
C LEU A 88 -16.66 9.76 -24.64
N ALA A 89 -16.65 11.08 -24.50
CA ALA A 89 -16.73 12.01 -25.65
C ALA A 89 -15.55 11.84 -26.60
N ILE A 90 -14.32 11.68 -26.07
CA ILE A 90 -13.13 11.39 -26.89
C ILE A 90 -13.31 10.08 -27.67
N ALA A 91 -13.74 9.01 -27.01
CA ALA A 91 -13.96 7.72 -27.67
C ALA A 91 -14.99 7.82 -28.79
N ASN A 92 -16.11 8.49 -28.55
CA ASN A 92 -17.16 8.70 -29.52
C ASN A 92 -16.66 9.55 -30.73
N LEU A 93 -15.86 10.58 -30.48
CA LEU A 93 -15.25 11.40 -31.53
C LEU A 93 -14.30 10.56 -32.41
N MET A 94 -13.60 9.60 -31.80
CA MET A 94 -12.70 8.65 -32.48
C MET A 94 -13.44 7.46 -33.14
N GLY A 95 -14.78 7.42 -33.07
CA GLY A 95 -15.61 6.38 -33.69
C GLY A 95 -15.82 5.12 -32.82
N PHE A 96 -15.43 5.14 -31.56
CA PHE A 96 -15.59 4.02 -30.61
C PHE A 96 -16.83 4.22 -29.74
N LYS A 97 -17.48 3.10 -29.35
CA LYS A 97 -18.67 3.15 -28.48
C LYS A 97 -18.34 3.49 -27.03
N THR A 98 -17.22 3.01 -26.54
CA THR A 98 -16.75 3.24 -25.16
C THR A 98 -15.28 3.64 -25.12
N PHE A 99 -14.85 4.25 -24.03
CA PHE A 99 -13.44 4.57 -23.83
C PHE A 99 -12.57 3.29 -23.68
N ALA A 100 -13.14 2.19 -23.18
CA ALA A 100 -12.45 0.91 -23.12
C ALA A 100 -12.17 0.37 -24.54
N ASP A 101 -13.14 0.42 -25.45
CA ASP A 101 -12.91 0.01 -26.85
C ASP A 101 -11.79 0.83 -27.49
N TYR A 102 -11.81 2.16 -27.30
CA TYR A 102 -10.75 3.05 -27.81
C TYR A 102 -9.36 2.70 -27.23
N GLN A 103 -9.27 2.47 -25.92
CA GLN A 103 -7.99 2.16 -25.29
C GLN A 103 -7.44 0.78 -25.69
N LEU A 104 -8.31 -0.19 -25.96
CA LEU A 104 -7.91 -1.55 -26.28
C LEU A 104 -7.52 -1.78 -27.74
N ASP A 105 -7.90 -0.89 -28.63
CA ASP A 105 -7.70 -1.02 -30.09
C ASP A 105 -6.23 -1.33 -30.46
N ASN A 106 -5.28 -0.63 -29.84
CA ASN A 106 -3.85 -0.78 -30.08
C ASN A 106 -3.11 -1.59 -28.98
N THR A 107 -3.82 -2.46 -28.28
CA THR A 107 -3.21 -3.30 -27.22
C THR A 107 -3.19 -4.78 -27.61
N MET A 108 -2.40 -5.59 -26.87
CA MET A 108 -2.37 -7.05 -27.06
C MET A 108 -3.75 -7.69 -26.81
N ALA A 109 -4.57 -7.12 -25.95
CA ALA A 109 -5.90 -7.62 -25.61
C ALA A 109 -6.93 -7.38 -26.72
N LYS A 110 -6.73 -6.36 -27.58
CA LYS A 110 -7.53 -5.99 -28.75
C LYS A 110 -8.94 -5.51 -28.42
N ASP A 111 -9.69 -6.20 -27.60
CA ASP A 111 -11.08 -5.88 -27.28
C ASP A 111 -11.47 -6.29 -25.85
N VAL A 112 -12.61 -5.77 -25.40
CA VAL A 112 -13.17 -6.01 -24.08
C VAL A 112 -13.49 -7.49 -23.84
N LYS A 113 -13.88 -8.23 -24.89
CA LYS A 113 -14.21 -9.67 -24.80
C LYS A 113 -12.97 -10.50 -24.37
N HIS A 114 -11.81 -10.23 -24.98
CA HIS A 114 -10.56 -10.91 -24.60
C HIS A 114 -10.14 -10.59 -23.17
N VAL A 115 -10.29 -9.32 -22.75
CA VAL A 115 -10.02 -8.92 -21.36
C VAL A 115 -10.90 -9.69 -20.38
N TYR A 116 -12.22 -9.71 -20.59
CA TYR A 116 -13.13 -10.45 -19.70
C TYR A 116 -12.89 -11.96 -19.74
N ALA A 117 -12.59 -12.54 -20.90
CA ALA A 117 -12.28 -13.96 -21.01
C ALA A 117 -11.08 -14.34 -20.10
N MET A 118 -10.01 -13.52 -20.09
CA MET A 118 -8.87 -13.72 -19.20
C MET A 118 -9.25 -13.51 -17.72
N LEU A 119 -9.95 -12.43 -17.41
CA LEU A 119 -10.37 -12.13 -16.03
C LEU A 119 -11.31 -13.21 -15.46
N ASP A 120 -12.22 -13.74 -16.25
CA ASP A 120 -13.13 -14.80 -15.85
C ASP A 120 -12.41 -16.12 -15.59
N GLN A 121 -11.37 -16.45 -16.38
CA GLN A 121 -10.49 -17.59 -16.11
C GLN A 121 -9.77 -17.42 -14.79
N LEU A 122 -9.16 -16.27 -14.54
CA LEU A 122 -8.48 -15.95 -13.27
C LEU A 122 -9.46 -16.01 -12.10
N LYS A 123 -10.62 -15.39 -12.22
CA LYS A 123 -11.66 -15.40 -11.18
C LYS A 123 -12.12 -16.82 -10.85
N LYS A 124 -12.35 -17.66 -11.87
CA LYS A 124 -12.75 -19.04 -11.68
C LYS A 124 -11.67 -19.85 -10.95
N ALA A 125 -10.40 -19.63 -11.28
CA ALA A 125 -9.28 -20.35 -10.67
C ALA A 125 -8.99 -19.88 -9.24
N TYR A 126 -8.96 -18.57 -9.00
CA TYR A 126 -8.47 -18.00 -7.74
C TYR A 126 -9.55 -17.78 -6.67
N SER A 127 -10.83 -17.52 -7.05
CA SER A 127 -11.87 -17.25 -6.03
C SER A 127 -12.12 -18.41 -5.04
N PRO A 128 -12.00 -19.70 -5.40
CA PRO A 128 -12.10 -20.77 -4.41
C PRO A 128 -10.93 -20.78 -3.43
N VAL A 129 -9.71 -20.48 -3.91
CA VAL A 129 -8.49 -20.42 -3.09
C VAL A 129 -8.57 -19.24 -2.11
N GLU A 130 -8.93 -18.06 -2.61
CA GLU A 130 -9.13 -16.86 -1.78
C GLU A 130 -10.13 -17.12 -0.64
N ARG A 131 -11.28 -17.73 -0.96
CA ARG A 131 -12.28 -18.09 0.08
C ARG A 131 -11.76 -19.09 1.10
N ALA A 132 -10.92 -20.04 0.69
CA ALA A 132 -10.30 -20.99 1.61
C ALA A 132 -9.27 -20.30 2.51
N ASP A 133 -8.46 -19.41 1.95
CA ASP A 133 -7.49 -18.60 2.70
C ASP A 133 -8.15 -17.67 3.70
N MET A 134 -9.23 -16.99 3.31
CA MET A 134 -10.00 -16.14 4.24
C MET A 134 -10.58 -16.94 5.39
N LYS A 135 -11.15 -18.11 5.15
CA LYS A 135 -11.66 -18.99 6.22
C LYS A 135 -10.54 -19.47 7.14
N ARG A 136 -9.36 -19.80 6.60
CA ARG A 136 -8.19 -20.16 7.40
C ARG A 136 -7.77 -18.99 8.31
N LEU A 137 -7.70 -17.80 7.76
CA LEU A 137 -7.33 -16.59 8.50
C LEU A 137 -8.36 -16.24 9.57
N GLU A 138 -9.66 -16.36 9.29
CA GLU A 138 -10.73 -16.16 10.28
C GLU A 138 -10.63 -17.17 11.42
N LYS A 139 -10.31 -18.44 11.12
CA LYS A 139 -10.09 -19.46 12.14
C LYS A 139 -8.87 -19.14 13.00
N PHE A 140 -7.77 -18.71 12.40
CA PHE A 140 -6.57 -18.28 13.10
C PHE A 140 -6.86 -17.08 14.02
N ALA A 141 -7.47 -16.02 13.48
CA ALA A 141 -7.85 -14.83 14.24
C ALA A 141 -8.79 -15.16 15.41
N SER A 142 -9.78 -16.02 15.18
CA SER A 142 -10.72 -16.45 16.23
C SER A 142 -10.03 -17.21 17.37
N LYS A 143 -9.04 -18.04 17.04
CA LYS A 143 -8.20 -18.75 18.04
C LYS A 143 -7.35 -17.75 18.83
N LEU A 144 -6.74 -16.79 18.15
CA LEU A 144 -5.88 -15.77 18.78
C LEU A 144 -6.66 -14.87 19.74
N GLU A 145 -7.88 -14.45 19.36
CA GLU A 145 -8.73 -13.54 20.12
C GLU A 145 -9.63 -14.25 21.15
N GLY A 146 -9.68 -15.60 21.16
CA GLY A 146 -10.54 -16.38 22.04
C GLY A 146 -12.05 -16.21 21.78
N LYS A 147 -12.44 -15.68 20.63
CA LYS A 147 -13.85 -15.43 20.23
C LYS A 147 -14.00 -15.52 18.71
N PRO A 148 -15.23 -15.79 18.19
CA PRO A 148 -15.47 -15.77 16.77
C PRO A 148 -15.10 -14.42 16.14
N MET A 149 -14.24 -14.45 15.12
CA MET A 149 -13.79 -13.26 14.40
C MET A 149 -14.14 -13.38 12.91
N LYS A 150 -14.70 -12.28 12.37
CA LYS A 150 -14.81 -12.06 10.94
C LYS A 150 -13.74 -11.06 10.52
N ILE A 151 -12.96 -11.43 9.52
CA ILE A 151 -11.91 -10.57 8.98
C ILE A 151 -12.54 -9.46 8.14
N MET A 152 -12.29 -8.24 8.55
CA MET A 152 -12.65 -7.03 7.84
C MET A 152 -11.42 -6.50 7.07
N PRO A 153 -11.58 -5.61 6.07
CA PRO A 153 -10.45 -5.10 5.29
C PRO A 153 -9.30 -4.53 6.13
N TRP A 154 -9.59 -3.89 7.25
CA TRP A 154 -8.59 -3.36 8.19
C TRP A 154 -7.94 -4.40 9.10
N ASP A 155 -8.39 -5.65 9.04
CA ASP A 155 -7.86 -6.76 9.84
C ASP A 155 -6.88 -7.62 9.08
N TYR A 156 -6.99 -7.65 7.75
CA TYR A 156 -6.25 -8.58 6.89
C TYR A 156 -4.74 -8.51 7.11
N SER A 157 -4.15 -7.31 7.01
CA SER A 157 -2.70 -7.13 7.17
C SER A 157 -2.21 -7.54 8.56
N TYR A 158 -2.97 -7.23 9.61
CA TYR A 158 -2.63 -7.57 10.99
C TYR A 158 -2.64 -9.08 11.22
N TYR A 159 -3.74 -9.76 10.90
CA TYR A 159 -3.84 -11.20 11.17
C TYR A 159 -2.99 -12.03 10.21
N SER A 160 -2.81 -11.62 8.97
CA SER A 160 -1.87 -12.28 8.04
C SER A 160 -0.43 -12.19 8.53
N ASN A 161 -0.02 -11.06 9.08
CA ASN A 161 1.30 -10.93 9.70
C ASN A 161 1.43 -11.84 10.93
N LYS A 162 0.43 -11.86 11.83
CA LYS A 162 0.42 -12.75 12.99
C LYS A 162 0.43 -14.24 12.61
N GLU A 163 -0.28 -14.64 11.55
CA GLU A 163 -0.25 -16.00 11.03
C GLU A 163 1.12 -16.35 10.45
N LYS A 164 1.75 -15.42 9.69
CA LYS A 164 3.12 -15.57 9.18
C LYS A 164 4.13 -15.77 10.31
N ASP A 165 4.09 -14.91 11.33
CA ASP A 165 4.99 -14.99 12.48
C ASP A 165 4.83 -16.33 13.23
N ALA A 166 3.58 -16.79 13.44
CA ALA A 166 3.29 -18.04 14.12
C ALA A 166 3.75 -19.28 13.34
N ASN A 167 3.70 -19.22 11.99
CA ASN A 167 4.02 -20.39 11.15
C ASN A 167 5.49 -20.44 10.73
N TYR A 168 6.14 -19.29 10.55
CA TYR A 168 7.46 -19.21 9.92
C TYR A 168 8.53 -18.59 10.82
N SER A 169 8.16 -17.94 11.92
CA SER A 169 9.06 -17.27 12.85
C SER A 169 10.04 -16.28 12.17
N ILE A 170 9.58 -15.64 11.10
CA ILE A 170 10.35 -14.64 10.35
C ILE A 170 9.88 -13.25 10.79
N ASP A 171 10.75 -12.53 11.47
CA ASP A 171 10.54 -11.13 11.84
C ASP A 171 11.27 -10.22 10.83
N ASP A 172 10.50 -9.43 10.09
CA ASP A 172 11.05 -8.50 9.10
C ASP A 172 11.94 -7.42 9.76
N GLU A 173 11.70 -7.08 11.04
CA GLU A 173 12.55 -6.12 11.79
C GLU A 173 13.96 -6.67 12.08
N LEU A 174 14.13 -7.98 12.21
CA LEU A 174 15.46 -8.60 12.36
C LEU A 174 16.28 -8.50 11.06
N LEU A 175 15.62 -8.40 9.91
CA LEU A 175 16.29 -8.29 8.61
C LEU A 175 16.65 -6.83 8.27
N ARG A 176 15.95 -5.86 8.85
CA ARG A 176 16.08 -4.44 8.51
C ARG A 176 17.52 -3.90 8.60
N PRO A 177 18.33 -4.21 9.63
CA PRO A 177 19.70 -3.71 9.73
C PRO A 177 20.63 -4.18 8.60
N TYR A 178 20.28 -5.26 7.91
CA TYR A 178 21.07 -5.78 6.78
C TYR A 178 20.79 -5.04 5.45
N PHE A 179 19.70 -4.24 5.39
CA PHE A 179 19.27 -3.51 4.21
C PHE A 179 19.46 -1.99 4.39
N GLU A 180 20.62 -1.60 4.91
CA GLU A 180 21.03 -0.20 4.90
C GLU A 180 21.17 0.29 3.45
N LEU A 181 20.74 1.54 3.18
CA LEU A 181 20.55 2.04 1.82
C LEU A 181 21.82 1.94 0.94
N ASN A 182 22.99 2.34 1.47
CA ASN A 182 24.22 2.31 0.69
C ASN A 182 24.65 0.87 0.39
N ASN A 183 24.51 -0.05 1.36
CA ASN A 183 24.80 -1.48 1.14
C ASN A 183 23.89 -2.08 0.04
N VAL A 184 22.62 -1.65 -0.01
CA VAL A 184 21.67 -2.10 -1.06
C VAL A 184 22.08 -1.54 -2.41
N ILE A 185 22.43 -0.25 -2.50
CA ILE A 185 22.90 0.39 -3.74
C ILE A 185 24.16 -0.32 -4.28
N ASP A 186 25.17 -0.51 -3.41
CA ASP A 186 26.39 -1.22 -3.76
C ASP A 186 26.11 -2.66 -4.21
N GLY A 187 25.18 -3.33 -3.52
CA GLY A 187 24.75 -4.68 -3.87
C GLY A 187 24.10 -4.76 -5.25
N VAL A 188 23.21 -3.82 -5.58
CA VAL A 188 22.53 -3.75 -6.89
C VAL A 188 23.53 -3.48 -8.01
N PHE A 189 24.39 -2.48 -7.84
CA PHE A 189 25.41 -2.15 -8.83
C PHE A 189 26.44 -3.28 -8.99
N GLY A 190 26.89 -3.88 -7.89
CA GLY A 190 27.78 -5.03 -7.91
C GLY A 190 27.17 -6.25 -8.62
N LEU A 191 25.88 -6.50 -8.44
CA LEU A 191 25.16 -7.56 -9.15
C LEU A 191 25.09 -7.28 -10.65
N ALA A 192 24.75 -6.05 -11.06
CA ALA A 192 24.69 -5.67 -12.47
C ALA A 192 26.08 -5.75 -13.11
N THR A 193 27.14 -5.36 -12.40
CA THR A 193 28.53 -5.53 -12.86
C THR A 193 28.87 -6.99 -13.10
N LYS A 194 28.51 -7.89 -12.17
CA LYS A 194 28.78 -9.34 -12.31
C LYS A 194 28.01 -9.98 -13.45
N LEU A 195 26.73 -9.59 -13.66
CA LEU A 195 25.89 -10.21 -14.69
C LEU A 195 26.15 -9.65 -16.09
N TYR A 196 26.42 -8.35 -16.20
CA TYR A 196 26.43 -7.65 -17.50
C TYR A 196 27.75 -6.94 -17.80
N GLY A 197 28.73 -6.95 -16.89
CA GLY A 197 30.00 -6.23 -17.06
C GLY A 197 29.84 -4.70 -17.01
N LEU A 198 28.76 -4.18 -16.50
CA LEU A 198 28.49 -2.74 -16.40
C LEU A 198 29.39 -2.10 -15.33
N GLN A 199 29.83 -0.88 -15.59
CA GLN A 199 30.52 -0.04 -14.63
C GLN A 199 29.65 1.16 -14.29
N PHE A 200 29.58 1.49 -13.01
CA PHE A 200 28.77 2.60 -12.50
C PHE A 200 29.70 3.66 -11.92
N THR A 201 29.51 4.89 -12.34
CA THR A 201 30.26 6.05 -11.83
C THR A 201 29.25 7.12 -11.44
N GLU A 202 29.33 7.61 -10.21
CA GLU A 202 28.48 8.70 -9.74
C GLU A 202 28.84 10.00 -10.46
N ASN A 203 27.84 10.71 -10.99
CA ASN A 203 28.01 11.94 -11.74
C ASN A 203 27.36 13.10 -11.01
N TYR A 204 28.17 13.96 -10.41
CA TYR A 204 27.73 15.14 -9.67
C TYR A 204 27.46 16.37 -10.54
N ASP A 205 27.87 16.34 -11.83
CA ASP A 205 27.73 17.48 -12.77
C ASP A 205 26.39 17.42 -13.53
N ALA A 206 25.61 16.34 -13.38
CA ALA A 206 24.32 16.21 -14.04
C ALA A 206 23.30 17.20 -13.46
N GLN A 207 22.55 17.86 -14.33
CA GLN A 207 21.45 18.71 -13.91
C GLN A 207 20.31 17.85 -13.36
N VAL A 208 20.00 17.97 -12.09
CA VAL A 208 18.99 17.19 -11.38
C VAL A 208 17.84 18.07 -10.89
N PHE A 209 16.64 17.50 -10.75
CA PHE A 209 15.47 18.22 -10.29
C PHE A 209 15.44 18.40 -8.74
N ASN A 210 16.25 17.63 -8.01
CA ASN A 210 16.41 17.71 -6.56
C ASN A 210 17.86 17.39 -6.19
N PRO A 211 18.49 18.15 -5.25
CA PRO A 211 19.87 17.91 -4.81
C PRO A 211 20.15 16.50 -4.27
N ASP A 212 19.13 15.80 -3.76
CA ASP A 212 19.24 14.45 -3.19
C ASP A 212 19.23 13.33 -4.24
N VAL A 213 19.10 13.67 -5.54
CA VAL A 213 19.16 12.68 -6.64
C VAL A 213 20.58 12.17 -6.78
N ARG A 214 20.73 10.85 -6.82
CA ARG A 214 21.98 10.12 -7.05
C ARG A 214 21.87 9.27 -8.30
#